data_fa71c9f63b24bbfafa0759a7f739037e
#
_entry.id   fa71c9f63b24bbfafa0759a7f739037e
#
_cell.length_a   1.000
_cell.length_b   1.000
_cell.length_c   1.000
_cell.angle_alpha   90.00
_cell.angle_beta   90.00
_cell.angle_gamma   90.00
#
_symmetry.space_group_name_H-M   'P 1'
#
loop_
_entity.id
_entity.type
_entity.pdbx_description
1 polymer ?
#
loop_
_entity_poly.entity_id
_entity_poly.type
_entity_poly.pdbx_seq_one_letter_code
_entity_poly.pdbx_strand_id
1 'polypeptide(L)'
;MVRLDPQTLLSAYAQGVFPMADHRGDIHFYTADPRGIIPLGAFHIPGTLKQLMRKNPPVFDVRINYDFRATMTGCMKGHDGGSWINDELIDAYCSLHDLGFAHSVEAWKDNQLVGGLYGVSLGGAFFGESMFTGVRDASKVCLVHLVDRLRERNFELLDTQATTSHLRRFGAIDISASEYLQRLRKALTKDCHFG
;
A
#
# COMPACT_ATOMS: atom_id res chain seq x y z
N MET A 1 3.14 4.83 26.61
CA MET A 1 2.63 4.10 25.42
C MET A 1 2.07 5.13 24.47
N VAL A 2 2.58 5.24 23.25
CA VAL A 2 2.05 6.17 22.23
C VAL A 2 0.70 5.60 21.80
N ARG A 3 -0.36 6.40 21.86
CA ARG A 3 -1.68 5.98 21.41
C ARG A 3 -1.70 5.96 19.87
N LEU A 4 -2.11 4.85 19.28
CA LEU A 4 -2.21 4.67 17.83
C LEU A 4 -3.57 5.19 17.33
N ASP A 5 -3.82 6.47 17.53
CA ASP A 5 -5.00 7.12 16.99
C ASP A 5 -4.77 7.66 15.55
N PRO A 6 -5.83 7.93 14.78
CA PRO A 6 -5.71 8.40 13.42
C PRO A 6 -4.86 9.66 13.26
N GLN A 7 -4.93 10.61 14.18
CA GLN A 7 -4.17 11.86 14.11
C GLN A 7 -2.67 11.60 14.28
N THR A 8 -2.28 10.74 15.21
CA THR A 8 -0.89 10.32 15.41
C THR A 8 -0.34 9.64 14.16
N LEU A 9 -1.10 8.71 13.55
CA LEU A 9 -0.71 8.04 12.33
C LEU A 9 -0.54 9.00 11.16
N LEU A 10 -1.52 9.86 10.89
CA LEU A 10 -1.43 10.84 9.80
C LEU A 10 -0.28 11.82 10.00
N SER A 11 -0.03 12.25 11.25
CA SER A 11 1.13 13.10 11.58
C SER A 11 2.46 12.40 11.32
N ALA A 12 2.56 11.10 11.59
CA ALA A 12 3.74 10.29 11.29
C ALA A 12 3.96 10.18 9.76
N TYR A 13 2.92 9.83 9.00
CA TYR A 13 3.00 9.76 7.55
C TYR A 13 3.38 11.10 6.91
N ALA A 14 2.85 12.21 7.40
CA ALA A 14 3.21 13.54 6.92
C ALA A 14 4.70 13.88 7.13
N GLN A 15 5.37 13.21 8.06
CA GLN A 15 6.80 13.32 8.34
C GLN A 15 7.64 12.22 7.66
N GLY A 16 7.03 11.32 6.88
CA GLY A 16 7.71 10.21 6.22
C GLY A 16 8.03 9.04 7.15
N VAL A 17 7.31 8.95 8.27
CA VAL A 17 7.48 7.92 9.30
C VAL A 17 6.33 6.94 9.24
N PHE A 18 6.58 5.67 9.47
CA PHE A 18 5.58 4.59 9.41
C PHE A 18 5.68 3.65 10.62
N PRO A 19 4.56 3.09 11.12
CA PRO A 19 4.55 2.21 12.27
C PRO A 19 4.79 0.75 11.89
N MET A 20 5.48 0.00 12.76
CA MET A 20 5.58 -1.46 12.68
C MET A 20 5.61 -2.04 14.09
N ALA A 21 4.97 -3.20 14.30
CA ALA A 21 5.10 -3.95 15.54
C ALA A 21 6.39 -4.78 15.53
N ASP A 22 7.07 -4.86 16.66
CA ASP A 22 8.20 -5.74 16.85
C ASP A 22 7.75 -7.17 17.23
N HIS A 23 8.71 -8.06 17.49
CA HIS A 23 8.45 -9.46 17.87
C HIS A 23 7.71 -9.65 19.21
N ARG A 24 7.61 -8.60 20.03
CA ARG A 24 6.84 -8.57 21.30
C ARG A 24 5.44 -7.98 21.10
N GLY A 25 5.16 -7.43 19.91
CA GLY A 25 3.94 -6.74 19.60
C GLY A 25 3.97 -5.24 19.93
N ASP A 26 5.10 -4.71 20.41
CA ASP A 26 5.25 -3.28 20.70
C ASP A 26 5.40 -2.50 19.40
N ILE A 27 4.62 -1.42 19.24
CA ILE A 27 4.61 -0.62 18.02
C ILE A 27 5.64 0.49 18.11
N HIS A 28 6.51 0.53 17.10
CA HIS A 28 7.54 1.54 16.92
C HIS A 28 7.37 2.26 15.60
N PHE A 29 7.89 3.48 15.52
CA PHE A 29 7.87 4.30 14.32
C PHE A 29 9.25 4.30 13.66
N TYR A 30 9.27 4.09 12.34
CA TYR A 30 10.49 3.90 11.56
C TYR A 30 10.60 4.91 10.41
N THR A 31 11.82 5.15 9.99
CA THR A 31 12.17 5.82 8.73
C THR A 31 13.04 4.89 7.90
N ALA A 32 13.21 5.17 6.62
CA ALA A 32 14.11 4.42 5.74
C ALA A 32 15.00 5.37 4.93
N ASP A 33 16.28 5.02 4.84
CA ASP A 33 17.25 5.63 3.95
C ASP A 33 18.19 4.53 3.42
N PRO A 34 18.17 4.19 2.14
CA PRO A 34 17.34 4.79 1.09
C PRO A 34 15.84 4.46 1.23
N ARG A 35 14.99 5.33 0.66
CA ARG A 35 13.54 5.15 0.63
C ARG A 35 13.10 4.58 -0.71
N GLY A 36 12.32 3.49 -0.67
CA GLY A 36 11.71 2.88 -1.84
C GLY A 36 10.46 3.63 -2.31
N ILE A 37 10.38 3.92 -3.60
CA ILE A 37 9.20 4.49 -4.24
C ILE A 37 8.93 3.81 -5.59
N ILE A 38 7.69 3.89 -6.06
CA ILE A 38 7.36 3.58 -7.46
C ILE A 38 7.02 4.89 -8.17
N PRO A 39 7.88 5.35 -9.11
CA PRO A 39 7.56 6.51 -9.94
C PRO A 39 6.35 6.19 -10.83
N LEU A 40 5.22 6.86 -10.59
CA LEU A 40 3.97 6.58 -11.29
C LEU A 40 4.10 6.68 -12.82
N GLY A 41 4.87 7.67 -13.32
CA GLY A 41 5.10 7.86 -14.76
C GLY A 41 5.97 6.77 -15.41
N ALA A 42 6.79 6.07 -14.63
CA ALA A 42 7.73 5.03 -15.08
C ALA A 42 7.31 3.61 -14.67
N PHE A 43 6.09 3.43 -14.15
CA PHE A 43 5.58 2.13 -13.74
C PHE A 43 5.53 1.15 -14.92
N HIS A 44 6.14 -0.02 -14.73
CA HIS A 44 6.24 -1.06 -15.74
C HIS A 44 5.37 -2.26 -15.39
N ILE A 45 4.57 -2.73 -16.33
CA ILE A 45 3.77 -3.96 -16.17
C ILE A 45 4.45 -5.08 -16.96
N PRO A 46 4.92 -6.18 -16.31
CA PRO A 46 5.50 -7.32 -16.99
C PRO A 46 4.57 -7.93 -18.05
N GLY A 47 5.13 -8.39 -19.19
CA GLY A 47 4.35 -8.88 -20.32
C GLY A 47 3.38 -10.02 -19.99
N THR A 48 3.80 -10.96 -19.14
CA THR A 48 2.95 -12.06 -18.67
C THR A 48 1.75 -11.57 -17.87
N LEU A 49 1.94 -10.52 -17.05
CA LEU A 49 0.85 -9.91 -16.29
C LEU A 49 -0.10 -9.14 -17.20
N LYS A 50 0.42 -8.42 -18.22
CA LYS A 50 -0.42 -7.79 -19.25
C LYS A 50 -1.31 -8.81 -19.97
N GLN A 51 -0.76 -9.99 -20.32
CA GLN A 51 -1.53 -11.06 -20.95
C GLN A 51 -2.61 -11.62 -20.01
N LEU A 52 -2.30 -11.79 -18.72
CA LEU A 52 -3.27 -12.24 -17.72
C LEU A 52 -4.44 -11.26 -17.61
N MET A 53 -4.15 -9.95 -17.53
CA MET A 53 -5.17 -8.92 -17.35
C MET A 53 -6.05 -8.70 -18.60
N ARG A 54 -5.59 -9.14 -19.78
CA ARG A 54 -6.38 -9.07 -21.03
C ARG A 54 -7.35 -10.24 -21.22
N LYS A 55 -7.35 -11.22 -20.33
CA LYS A 55 -8.27 -12.36 -20.43
C LYS A 55 -9.72 -11.90 -20.28
N ASN A 56 -10.59 -12.49 -21.07
CA ASN A 56 -12.03 -12.27 -21.02
C ASN A 56 -12.73 -13.65 -20.91
N PRO A 57 -13.43 -13.97 -19.82
CA PRO A 57 -13.65 -13.10 -18.66
C PRO A 57 -12.35 -12.82 -17.86
N PRO A 58 -12.32 -11.75 -17.06
CA PRO A 58 -11.19 -11.45 -16.19
C PRO A 58 -10.93 -12.59 -15.19
N VAL A 59 -9.63 -12.81 -14.86
CA VAL A 59 -9.24 -13.87 -13.90
C VAL A 59 -9.62 -13.51 -12.47
N PHE A 60 -9.60 -12.21 -12.15
CA PHE A 60 -9.96 -11.66 -10.85
C PHE A 60 -11.00 -10.55 -11.02
N ASP A 61 -11.95 -10.51 -10.11
CA ASP A 61 -12.81 -9.34 -9.88
C ASP A 61 -12.04 -8.41 -8.91
N VAL A 62 -11.71 -7.20 -9.38
CA VAL A 62 -10.94 -6.24 -8.57
C VAL A 62 -11.89 -5.25 -7.93
N ARG A 63 -11.84 -5.21 -6.59
CA ARG A 63 -12.67 -4.33 -5.77
C ARG A 63 -11.80 -3.36 -4.98
N ILE A 64 -12.35 -2.20 -4.69
CA ILE A 64 -11.68 -1.16 -3.90
C ILE A 64 -12.49 -0.94 -2.64
N ASN A 65 -11.83 -0.98 -1.48
CA ASN A 65 -12.46 -0.71 -0.18
C ASN A 65 -13.67 -1.62 0.12
N TYR A 66 -13.71 -2.84 -0.41
CA TYR A 66 -14.84 -3.73 -0.22
C TYR A 66 -14.77 -4.48 1.13
N ASP A 67 -13.58 -4.98 1.48
CA ASP A 67 -13.31 -5.59 2.79
C ASP A 67 -11.88 -5.27 3.24
N PHE A 68 -11.72 -4.05 3.74
CA PHE A 68 -10.43 -3.52 4.18
C PHE A 68 -9.82 -4.36 5.31
N ARG A 69 -10.62 -4.74 6.32
CA ARG A 69 -10.18 -5.55 7.46
C ARG A 69 -9.70 -6.94 7.02
N ALA A 70 -10.45 -7.61 6.14
CA ALA A 70 -10.04 -8.91 5.60
C ALA A 70 -8.74 -8.79 4.80
N THR A 71 -8.54 -7.70 4.05
CA THR A 71 -7.29 -7.44 3.32
C THR A 71 -6.11 -7.29 4.27
N MET A 72 -6.22 -6.52 5.35
CA MET A 72 -5.17 -6.41 6.36
C MET A 72 -4.89 -7.74 7.05
N THR A 73 -5.93 -8.49 7.38
CA THR A 73 -5.80 -9.84 7.98
C THR A 73 -5.08 -10.81 7.02
N GLY A 74 -5.35 -10.71 5.72
CA GLY A 74 -4.63 -11.44 4.67
C GLY A 74 -3.14 -11.08 4.64
N CYS A 75 -2.82 -9.79 4.73
CA CYS A 75 -1.43 -9.30 4.81
C CYS A 75 -0.73 -9.80 6.08
N MET A 76 -1.39 -9.76 7.23
CA MET A 76 -0.84 -10.27 8.50
C MET A 76 -0.46 -11.75 8.40
N LYS A 77 -1.30 -12.58 7.79
CA LYS A 77 -1.07 -14.02 7.64
C LYS A 77 -0.07 -14.40 6.55
N GLY A 78 0.16 -13.51 5.59
CA GLY A 78 0.99 -13.76 4.42
C GLY A 78 2.50 -13.65 4.65
N HIS A 79 2.95 -13.31 5.86
CA HIS A 79 4.36 -13.19 6.21
C HIS A 79 4.88 -14.45 6.89
N ASP A 80 5.70 -15.23 6.18
CA ASP A 80 6.44 -16.36 6.74
C ASP A 80 7.44 -15.85 7.80
N GLY A 81 7.34 -16.35 9.03
CA GLY A 81 8.28 -16.00 10.11
C GLY A 81 7.82 -14.89 11.06
N GLY A 82 6.59 -14.44 10.95
CA GLY A 82 5.99 -13.42 11.81
C GLY A 82 5.69 -12.12 11.07
N SER A 83 4.55 -11.54 11.38
CA SER A 83 4.10 -10.28 10.78
C SER A 83 4.41 -9.11 11.70
N TRP A 84 4.81 -7.99 11.12
CA TRP A 84 4.85 -6.70 11.82
C TRP A 84 3.44 -6.08 11.98
N ILE A 85 2.41 -6.70 11.39
CA ILE A 85 1.01 -6.34 11.55
C ILE A 85 0.44 -7.15 12.70
N ASN A 86 -0.17 -6.46 13.68
CA ASN A 86 -0.90 -7.04 14.79
C ASN A 86 -2.34 -6.50 14.84
N ASP A 87 -3.17 -7.01 15.75
CA ASP A 87 -4.57 -6.60 15.86
C ASP A 87 -4.73 -5.11 16.21
N GLU A 88 -3.82 -4.53 16.99
CA GLU A 88 -3.84 -3.10 17.33
C GLU A 88 -3.62 -2.23 16.08
N LEU A 89 -2.67 -2.62 15.21
CA LEU A 89 -2.48 -1.96 13.90
C LEU A 89 -3.71 -2.13 13.00
N ILE A 90 -4.31 -3.33 12.95
CA ILE A 90 -5.53 -3.54 12.16
C ILE A 90 -6.64 -2.60 12.61
N ASP A 91 -6.89 -2.48 13.91
CA ASP A 91 -7.93 -1.61 14.45
C ASP A 91 -7.65 -0.12 14.16
N ALA A 92 -6.38 0.29 14.31
CA ALA A 92 -5.96 1.67 14.03
C ALA A 92 -6.14 2.04 12.55
N TYR A 93 -5.75 1.14 11.63
CA TYR A 93 -5.92 1.38 10.18
C TYR A 93 -7.37 1.25 9.72
N CYS A 94 -8.20 0.39 10.35
CA CYS A 94 -9.63 0.39 10.11
C CYS A 94 -10.25 1.75 10.51
N SER A 95 -9.80 2.36 11.61
CA SER A 95 -10.24 3.71 11.99
C SER A 95 -9.81 4.77 10.96
N LEU A 96 -8.61 4.65 10.36
CA LEU A 96 -8.19 5.50 9.23
C LEU A 96 -9.04 5.25 7.98
N HIS A 97 -9.44 4.00 7.74
CA HIS A 97 -10.30 3.62 6.63
C HIS A 97 -11.69 4.25 6.74
N ASP A 98 -12.30 4.19 7.93
CA ASP A 98 -13.60 4.80 8.22
C ASP A 98 -13.59 6.33 8.04
N LEU A 99 -12.41 6.96 8.24
CA LEU A 99 -12.19 8.39 8.01
C LEU A 99 -11.80 8.72 6.55
N GLY A 100 -11.66 7.72 5.67
CA GLY A 100 -11.32 7.90 4.26
C GLY A 100 -9.84 8.12 3.96
N PHE A 101 -8.93 7.76 4.88
CA PHE A 101 -7.48 7.89 4.69
C PHE A 101 -6.78 6.57 4.37
N ALA A 102 -7.32 5.43 4.78
CA ALA A 102 -6.75 4.14 4.44
C ALA A 102 -7.62 3.40 3.41
N HIS A 103 -6.98 2.71 2.47
CA HIS A 103 -7.64 2.09 1.33
C HIS A 103 -7.06 0.74 1.00
N SER A 104 -7.92 -0.15 0.48
CA SER A 104 -7.52 -1.45 -0.07
C SER A 104 -7.83 -1.54 -1.57
N VAL A 105 -7.02 -2.36 -2.25
CA VAL A 105 -7.31 -2.88 -3.59
C VAL A 105 -7.26 -4.39 -3.49
N GLU A 106 -8.33 -5.04 -3.89
CA GLU A 106 -8.63 -6.42 -3.57
C GLU A 106 -8.87 -7.24 -4.83
N ALA A 107 -8.27 -8.42 -4.89
CA ALA A 107 -8.52 -9.40 -5.95
C ALA A 107 -9.42 -10.51 -5.41
N TRP A 108 -10.58 -10.64 -6.02
CA TRP A 108 -11.59 -11.63 -5.69
C TRP A 108 -11.70 -12.68 -6.79
N LYS A 109 -11.87 -13.93 -6.41
CA LYS A 109 -12.12 -15.04 -7.30
C LYS A 109 -13.13 -16.00 -6.66
N ASP A 110 -14.18 -16.37 -7.38
CA ASP A 110 -15.26 -17.25 -6.88
C ASP A 110 -15.82 -16.76 -5.52
N ASN A 111 -16.01 -15.43 -5.40
CA ASN A 111 -16.44 -14.73 -4.17
C ASN A 111 -15.50 -14.89 -2.96
N GLN A 112 -14.26 -15.29 -3.19
CA GLN A 112 -13.23 -15.36 -2.16
C GLN A 112 -12.17 -14.28 -2.37
N LEU A 113 -11.72 -13.63 -1.30
CA LEU A 113 -10.60 -12.70 -1.32
C LEU A 113 -9.31 -13.51 -1.46
N VAL A 114 -8.66 -13.43 -2.62
CA VAL A 114 -7.50 -14.27 -3.00
C VAL A 114 -6.20 -13.48 -3.11
N GLY A 115 -6.23 -12.19 -2.88
CA GLY A 115 -5.07 -11.31 -2.82
C GLY A 115 -5.50 -9.87 -2.64
N GLY A 116 -4.59 -9.04 -2.20
CA GLY A 116 -4.88 -7.62 -1.97
C GLY A 116 -3.66 -6.86 -1.51
N LEU A 117 -3.83 -5.56 -1.44
CA LEU A 117 -2.90 -4.62 -0.84
C LEU A 117 -3.69 -3.54 -0.11
N TYR A 118 -3.04 -2.90 0.85
CA TYR A 118 -3.59 -1.72 1.50
C TYR A 118 -2.53 -0.63 1.67
N GLY A 119 -3.00 0.57 1.94
CA GLY A 119 -2.15 1.71 2.21
C GLY A 119 -2.94 2.92 2.67
N VAL A 120 -2.20 4.01 2.92
CA VAL A 120 -2.73 5.28 3.40
C VAL A 120 -2.60 6.33 2.31
N SER A 121 -3.62 7.16 2.12
CA SER A 121 -3.59 8.33 1.24
C SER A 121 -3.56 9.61 2.08
N LEU A 122 -2.67 10.54 1.72
CA LEU A 122 -2.60 11.86 2.35
C LEU A 122 -2.14 12.88 1.30
N GLY A 123 -3.03 13.84 0.98
CA GLY A 123 -2.80 14.72 -0.17
C GLY A 123 -2.57 13.91 -1.44
N GLY A 124 -1.55 14.22 -2.22
CA GLY A 124 -1.16 13.49 -3.42
C GLY A 124 -0.15 12.35 -3.17
N ALA A 125 0.04 11.90 -1.92
CA ALA A 125 0.87 10.77 -1.57
C ALA A 125 0.02 9.54 -1.22
N PHE A 126 0.45 8.37 -1.69
CA PHE A 126 -0.06 7.07 -1.27
C PHE A 126 1.07 6.26 -0.67
N PHE A 127 0.90 5.80 0.55
CA PHE A 127 1.84 4.97 1.30
C PHE A 127 1.37 3.53 1.22
N GLY A 128 2.01 2.73 0.35
CA GLY A 128 1.72 1.31 0.21
C GLY A 128 2.32 0.54 1.38
N GLU A 129 1.49 -0.08 2.21
CA GLU A 129 1.91 -0.72 3.45
C GLU A 129 2.27 -2.18 3.27
N SER A 130 1.33 -2.98 2.80
CA SER A 130 1.55 -4.41 2.64
C SER A 130 0.65 -4.99 1.55
N MET A 131 1.03 -6.18 1.08
CA MET A 131 0.23 -6.96 0.14
C MET A 131 0.33 -8.45 0.45
N PHE A 132 -0.71 -9.20 0.07
CA PHE A 132 -0.72 -10.66 0.15
C PHE A 132 -1.21 -11.30 -1.15
N THR A 133 -0.80 -12.53 -1.38
CA THR A 133 -1.13 -13.32 -2.56
C THR A 133 -1.53 -14.73 -2.15
N GLY A 134 -2.81 -15.04 -2.13
CA GLY A 134 -3.34 -16.39 -1.94
C GLY A 134 -3.42 -17.16 -3.28
N VAL A 135 -3.69 -16.46 -4.38
CA VAL A 135 -3.65 -17.01 -5.74
C VAL A 135 -2.60 -16.27 -6.55
N ARG A 136 -1.81 -17.01 -7.33
CA ARG A 136 -0.72 -16.47 -8.16
C ARG A 136 -1.15 -15.22 -8.92
N ASP A 137 -0.32 -14.17 -8.84
CA ASP A 137 -0.46 -12.87 -9.49
C ASP A 137 -1.58 -11.96 -8.95
N ALA A 138 -2.37 -12.38 -7.97
CA ALA A 138 -3.48 -11.59 -7.42
C ALA A 138 -3.03 -10.22 -6.89
N SER A 139 -2.02 -10.17 -6.02
CA SER A 139 -1.50 -8.88 -5.50
C SER A 139 -0.86 -8.01 -6.58
N LYS A 140 -0.27 -8.62 -7.62
CA LYS A 140 0.30 -7.88 -8.75
C LYS A 140 -0.77 -7.18 -9.58
N VAL A 141 -1.92 -7.86 -9.78
CA VAL A 141 -3.08 -7.24 -10.42
C VAL A 141 -3.59 -6.08 -9.58
N CYS A 142 -3.68 -6.25 -8.26
CA CYS A 142 -4.04 -5.15 -7.34
C CYS A 142 -3.08 -3.97 -7.45
N LEU A 143 -1.76 -4.22 -7.55
CA LEU A 143 -0.76 -3.15 -7.70
C LEU A 143 -0.94 -2.37 -9.01
N VAL A 144 -1.27 -3.05 -10.12
CA VAL A 144 -1.57 -2.36 -11.39
C VAL A 144 -2.79 -1.47 -11.23
N HIS A 145 -3.89 -1.99 -10.68
CA HIS A 145 -5.11 -1.21 -10.45
C HIS A 145 -4.89 -0.04 -9.48
N LEU A 146 -4.06 -0.23 -8.45
CA LEU A 146 -3.65 0.86 -7.57
C LEU A 146 -2.97 1.98 -8.37
N VAL A 147 -1.94 1.65 -9.17
CA VAL A 147 -1.19 2.66 -9.93
C VAL A 147 -2.08 3.37 -10.94
N ASP A 148 -2.93 2.64 -11.65
CA ASP A 148 -3.87 3.25 -12.60
C ASP A 148 -4.81 4.23 -11.89
N ARG A 149 -5.37 3.84 -10.73
CA ARG A 149 -6.21 4.73 -9.92
C ARG A 149 -5.45 5.95 -9.41
N LEU A 150 -4.22 5.79 -8.92
CA LEU A 150 -3.40 6.91 -8.47
C LEU A 150 -3.13 7.92 -9.60
N ARG A 151 -2.89 7.44 -10.81
CA ARG A 151 -2.72 8.28 -12.02
C ARG A 151 -4.02 9.03 -12.36
N GLU A 152 -5.15 8.32 -12.40
CA GLU A 152 -6.47 8.90 -12.68
C GLU A 152 -6.85 9.98 -11.66
N ARG A 153 -6.41 9.84 -10.42
CA ARG A 153 -6.68 10.76 -9.31
C ARG A 153 -5.58 11.80 -9.07
N ASN A 154 -4.59 11.90 -10.00
CA ASN A 154 -3.49 12.88 -9.98
C ASN A 154 -2.58 12.81 -8.75
N PHE A 155 -2.40 11.63 -8.17
CA PHE A 155 -1.38 11.40 -7.16
C PHE A 155 0.02 11.59 -7.74
N GLU A 156 0.98 12.04 -6.93
CA GLU A 156 2.36 12.29 -7.35
C GLU A 156 3.37 11.32 -6.76
N LEU A 157 3.08 10.72 -5.60
CA LEU A 157 4.00 9.86 -4.87
C LEU A 157 3.34 8.53 -4.50
N LEU A 158 3.96 7.42 -4.91
CA LEU A 158 3.70 6.08 -4.38
C LEU A 158 4.91 5.62 -3.61
N ASP A 159 4.81 5.67 -2.29
CA ASP A 159 5.81 5.23 -1.32
C ASP A 159 5.66 3.73 -1.06
N THR A 160 6.77 3.01 -1.01
CA THR A 160 6.83 1.56 -0.70
C THR A 160 7.80 1.26 0.44
N GLN A 161 8.26 2.27 1.18
CA GLN A 161 9.26 2.27 2.24
C GLN A 161 10.60 1.66 1.79
N ALA A 162 10.61 0.42 1.33
CA ALA A 162 11.78 -0.29 0.81
C ALA A 162 11.48 -0.91 -0.56
N THR A 163 12.50 -1.03 -1.40
CA THR A 163 12.38 -1.77 -2.66
C THR A 163 12.72 -3.23 -2.45
N THR A 164 11.84 -4.10 -2.95
CA THR A 164 12.09 -5.54 -3.05
C THR A 164 12.41 -5.93 -4.49
N SER A 165 13.01 -7.09 -4.70
CA SER A 165 13.22 -7.64 -6.06
C SER A 165 11.90 -7.75 -6.83
N HIS A 166 10.80 -7.99 -6.14
CA HIS A 166 9.45 -8.01 -6.69
C HIS A 166 9.02 -6.62 -7.21
N LEU A 167 9.14 -5.58 -6.39
CA LEU A 167 8.73 -4.22 -6.74
C LEU A 167 9.64 -3.58 -7.80
N ARG A 168 10.94 -3.93 -7.83
CA ARG A 168 11.87 -3.49 -8.89
C ARG A 168 11.42 -3.91 -10.29
N ARG A 169 10.73 -5.04 -10.43
CA ARG A 169 10.16 -5.50 -11.72
C ARG A 169 9.03 -4.59 -12.21
N PHE A 170 8.44 -3.80 -11.34
CA PHE A 170 7.42 -2.78 -11.66
C PHE A 170 7.99 -1.37 -11.77
N GLY A 171 9.31 -1.21 -11.67
CA GLY A 171 9.98 0.08 -11.79
C GLY A 171 10.22 0.79 -10.46
N ALA A 172 10.14 0.08 -9.32
CA ALA A 172 10.51 0.66 -8.04
C ALA A 172 12.01 1.04 -8.01
N ILE A 173 12.29 2.18 -7.42
CA ILE A 173 13.63 2.73 -7.24
C ILE A 173 13.87 3.14 -5.79
N ASP A 174 15.14 3.18 -5.40
CA ASP A 174 15.58 3.77 -4.15
C ASP A 174 16.02 5.20 -4.37
N ILE A 175 15.60 6.10 -3.50
CA ILE A 175 16.00 7.50 -3.45
C ILE A 175 16.51 7.84 -2.05
N SER A 176 17.31 8.92 -1.92
CA SER A 176 17.73 9.37 -0.59
C SER A 176 16.56 9.86 0.25
N ALA A 177 16.68 9.77 1.58
CA ALA A 177 15.67 10.30 2.49
C ALA A 177 15.40 11.79 2.26
N SER A 178 16.43 12.56 1.90
CA SER A 178 16.27 14.00 1.61
C SER A 178 15.42 14.25 0.35
N GLU A 179 15.66 13.51 -0.72
CA GLU A 179 14.84 13.58 -1.95
C GLU A 179 13.40 13.11 -1.70
N TYR A 180 13.24 12.03 -0.95
CA TYR A 180 11.92 11.53 -0.56
C TYR A 180 11.10 12.60 0.18
N LEU A 181 11.70 13.27 1.20
CA LEU A 181 11.03 14.30 1.97
C LEU A 181 10.64 15.53 1.14
N GLN A 182 11.45 15.88 0.11
CA GLN A 182 11.09 16.93 -0.84
C GLN A 182 9.86 16.54 -1.67
N ARG A 183 9.84 15.31 -2.20
CA ARG A 183 8.71 14.79 -2.97
C ARG A 183 7.45 14.66 -2.11
N LEU A 184 7.59 14.20 -0.87
CA LEU A 184 6.49 14.08 0.08
C LEU A 184 5.86 15.44 0.38
N ARG A 185 6.66 16.45 0.74
CA ARG A 185 6.14 17.80 1.00
C ARG A 185 5.37 18.35 -0.18
N LYS A 186 5.87 18.14 -1.41
CA LYS A 186 5.16 18.55 -2.62
C LYS A 186 3.85 17.80 -2.79
N ALA A 187 3.85 16.48 -2.61
CA ALA A 187 2.64 15.66 -2.73
C ALA A 187 1.58 16.06 -1.70
N LEU A 188 1.97 16.37 -0.47
CA LEU A 188 1.05 16.77 0.60
C LEU A 188 0.30 18.09 0.31
N THR A 189 0.79 18.94 -0.60
CA THR A 189 0.08 20.16 -0.99
C THR A 189 -1.04 19.94 -2.00
N LYS A 190 -1.18 18.72 -2.52
CA LYS A 190 -2.22 18.38 -3.51
C LYS A 190 -3.52 18.01 -2.83
N ASP A 191 -4.62 18.39 -3.47
CA ASP A 191 -5.96 17.97 -3.08
C ASP A 191 -6.36 16.75 -3.92
N CYS A 192 -5.94 15.57 -3.48
CA CYS A 192 -6.22 14.30 -4.13
C CYS A 192 -7.07 13.41 -3.23
N HIS A 193 -8.06 12.75 -3.83
CA HIS A 193 -8.95 11.83 -3.13
C HIS A 193 -8.87 10.45 -3.77
N PHE A 194 -8.63 9.43 -2.96
CA PHE A 194 -8.54 8.04 -3.44
C PHE A 194 -9.92 7.45 -3.73
N GLY A 195 -10.92 7.82 -2.96
CA GLY A 195 -12.30 7.35 -3.06
C GLY A 195 -13.08 7.80 -4.32
#